data_8a418f0346d86a482f39f0c8ecd204bf
#
_entry.id   8a418f0346d86a482f39f0c8ecd204bf
#
_cell.length_a   1.000
_cell.length_b   1.000
_cell.length_c   1.000
_cell.angle_alpha   90.00
_cell.angle_beta   90.00
_cell.angle_gamma   90.00
#
_symmetry.space_group_name_H-M   'P 1'
#
loop_
_entity.id
_entity.type
_entity.pdbx_description
1 polymer ?
#
loop_
_entity_poly.entity_id
_entity_poly.type
_entity_poly.pdbx_seq_one_letter_code
_entity_poly.pdbx_strand_id
1 'polypeptide(L)'
;MSAPQATRTTALHAGAWWLWALGLATAASRTTNPLLLGLLVGVAGYVVAARRTHAPWARSYGAFVKLGLVVIAIRLVFAFVLGSPIPGTHTLVTLPEVPLPHWAKGVRIGGRVTAEGMVFALYDGLKLATLLICVGAANALANPARLLKSLPGALYEAGVAVVVAMTFAPNLVADVQRLRAARRLRGRPDRGVRALLQVGLPVLEGALERSVALAAAMDARGYGRSAEVPPAVRHLTSVLTLGGLLGSCAGTYGLLGDSGGGYGLPLLLAGLAAALAGLWLGGRRSVRSRYRPDRWGARAWLVAGSGIAVAALMIWANDYAATTLHPPAVPLTAPVLPLWPAASVLLGLLPAFVAPLPPGTGRADRTERADRTGRAGRTDRADRTDGTDRGDRTDEASSASKASRAARAASRGRAPDGDPHAKEPTQ
;
A
#
# COMPACT_ATOMS: atom_id res chain seq x y z
N MET A 1 -3.40 -29.91 31.08
CA MET A 1 -3.84 -29.92 29.65
C MET A 1 -3.32 -28.66 28.99
N SER A 2 -2.18 -28.77 28.28
CA SER A 2 -1.54 -27.62 27.60
C SER A 2 -2.33 -27.30 26.34
N ALA A 3 -2.87 -26.09 26.25
CA ALA A 3 -3.55 -25.59 25.05
C ALA A 3 -2.57 -25.65 23.85
N PRO A 4 -2.98 -26.13 22.68
CA PRO A 4 -2.14 -26.20 21.51
C PRO A 4 -1.72 -24.77 21.15
N GLN A 5 -0.42 -24.51 21.20
CA GLN A 5 0.18 -23.26 20.70
C GLN A 5 -0.19 -23.15 19.22
N ALA A 6 -1.19 -22.31 18.94
CA ALA A 6 -1.53 -21.94 17.59
C ALA A 6 -0.25 -21.51 16.88
N THR A 7 0.17 -22.26 15.88
CA THR A 7 1.30 -21.96 15.01
C THR A 7 1.10 -20.56 14.47
N ARG A 8 1.77 -19.59 15.11
CA ARG A 8 1.77 -18.20 14.69
C ARG A 8 2.39 -18.18 13.29
N THR A 9 1.58 -18.00 12.28
CA THR A 9 2.03 -17.72 10.92
C THR A 9 2.86 -16.44 11.00
N THR A 10 4.17 -16.60 11.09
CA THR A 10 5.10 -15.48 11.13
C THR A 10 5.08 -14.83 9.75
N ALA A 11 4.40 -13.68 9.65
CA ALA A 11 4.43 -12.91 8.42
C ALA A 11 5.90 -12.59 8.06
N LEU A 12 6.25 -12.74 6.79
CA LEU A 12 7.60 -12.47 6.27
C LEU A 12 8.04 -11.02 6.57
N HIS A 13 9.34 -10.85 6.71
CA HIS A 13 9.95 -9.52 6.83
C HIS A 13 9.62 -8.66 5.60
N ALA A 14 9.13 -7.44 5.80
CA ALA A 14 8.71 -6.57 4.70
C ALA A 14 9.85 -6.27 3.70
N GLY A 15 11.09 -6.15 4.19
CA GLY A 15 12.27 -5.95 3.36
C GLY A 15 12.54 -7.09 2.37
N ALA A 16 12.14 -8.34 2.67
CA ALA A 16 12.34 -9.46 1.74
C ALA A 16 11.51 -9.29 0.45
N TRP A 17 10.29 -8.77 0.56
CA TRP A 17 9.44 -8.47 -0.59
C TRP A 17 10.00 -7.34 -1.45
N TRP A 18 10.60 -6.33 -0.81
CA TRP A 18 11.24 -5.24 -1.53
C TRP A 18 12.51 -5.71 -2.26
N LEU A 19 13.37 -6.51 -1.62
CA LEU A 19 14.56 -7.06 -2.28
C LEU A 19 14.19 -7.97 -3.45
N TRP A 20 13.16 -8.80 -3.30
CA TRP A 20 12.64 -9.62 -4.39
C TRP A 20 12.14 -8.77 -5.56
N ALA A 21 11.31 -7.77 -5.30
CA ALA A 21 10.75 -6.92 -6.34
C ALA A 21 11.80 -6.03 -7.03
N LEU A 22 12.76 -5.51 -6.25
CA LEU A 22 13.91 -4.77 -6.81
C LEU A 22 14.78 -5.67 -7.68
N GLY A 23 14.93 -6.94 -7.30
CA GLY A 23 15.61 -7.93 -8.14
C GLY A 23 14.90 -8.13 -9.48
N LEU A 24 13.57 -8.29 -9.48
CA LEU A 24 12.78 -8.36 -10.72
C LEU A 24 12.85 -7.06 -11.53
N ALA A 25 12.81 -5.90 -10.86
CA ALA A 25 12.96 -4.61 -11.52
C ALA A 25 14.34 -4.45 -12.17
N THR A 26 15.41 -4.88 -11.48
CA THR A 26 16.75 -4.93 -12.06
C THR A 26 16.79 -5.83 -13.30
N ALA A 27 16.19 -7.01 -13.24
CA ALA A 27 16.06 -7.90 -14.39
C ALA A 27 15.31 -7.22 -15.56
N ALA A 28 14.18 -6.55 -15.29
CA ALA A 28 13.42 -5.81 -16.29
C ALA A 28 14.23 -4.67 -16.92
N SER A 29 15.11 -4.01 -16.15
CA SER A 29 15.96 -2.94 -16.66
C SER A 29 17.01 -3.43 -17.66
N ARG A 30 17.37 -4.72 -17.60
CA ARG A 30 18.41 -5.35 -18.43
C ARG A 30 17.89 -5.99 -19.72
N THR A 31 16.62 -5.83 -20.03
CA THR A 31 16.04 -6.38 -21.27
C THR A 31 15.02 -5.43 -21.88
N THR A 32 14.92 -5.46 -23.20
CA THR A 32 13.83 -4.86 -23.97
C THR A 32 12.99 -5.92 -24.69
N ASN A 33 13.30 -7.22 -24.47
CA ASN A 33 12.55 -8.31 -25.09
C ASN A 33 11.12 -8.37 -24.48
N PRO A 34 10.06 -8.18 -25.30
CA PRO A 34 8.69 -8.10 -24.81
C PRO A 34 8.21 -9.42 -24.19
N LEU A 35 8.73 -10.57 -24.64
CA LEU A 35 8.37 -11.89 -24.10
C LEU A 35 8.91 -12.07 -22.69
N LEU A 36 10.16 -11.66 -22.43
CA LEU A 36 10.76 -11.69 -21.10
C LEU A 36 10.09 -10.68 -20.16
N LEU A 37 9.78 -9.48 -20.66
CA LEU A 37 9.03 -8.48 -19.87
C LEU A 37 7.62 -8.98 -19.52
N GLY A 38 6.93 -9.61 -20.48
CA GLY A 38 5.64 -10.26 -20.22
C GLY A 38 5.74 -11.38 -19.19
N LEU A 39 6.80 -12.19 -19.25
CA LEU A 39 7.07 -13.25 -18.26
C LEU A 39 7.32 -12.66 -16.87
N LEU A 40 8.11 -11.57 -16.75
CA LEU A 40 8.35 -10.85 -15.48
C LEU A 40 7.04 -10.31 -14.89
N VAL A 41 6.19 -9.70 -15.72
CA VAL A 41 4.84 -9.23 -15.31
C VAL A 41 3.99 -10.41 -14.84
N GLY A 42 4.02 -11.54 -15.56
CA GLY A 42 3.31 -12.76 -15.20
C GLY A 42 3.77 -13.32 -13.84
N VAL A 43 5.08 -13.40 -13.63
CA VAL A 43 5.70 -13.83 -12.36
C VAL A 43 5.27 -12.90 -11.21
N ALA A 44 5.41 -11.58 -11.38
CA ALA A 44 5.02 -10.61 -10.37
C ALA A 44 3.52 -10.69 -10.07
N GLY A 45 2.68 -10.77 -11.10
CA GLY A 45 1.23 -10.90 -10.97
C GLY A 45 0.81 -12.18 -10.26
N TYR A 46 1.41 -13.32 -10.60
CA TYR A 46 1.12 -14.61 -9.97
C TYR A 46 1.48 -14.62 -8.49
N VAL A 47 2.68 -14.13 -8.12
CA VAL A 47 3.12 -14.02 -6.72
C VAL A 47 2.19 -13.11 -5.93
N VAL A 48 1.80 -11.95 -6.50
CA VAL A 48 0.84 -11.05 -5.87
C VAL A 48 -0.52 -11.73 -5.71
N ALA A 49 -1.04 -12.38 -6.74
CA ALA A 49 -2.33 -13.09 -6.67
C ALA A 49 -2.34 -14.19 -5.60
N ALA A 50 -1.23 -14.95 -5.50
CA ALA A 50 -1.08 -16.04 -4.55
C ALA A 50 -0.88 -15.58 -3.09
N ARG A 51 -0.27 -14.41 -2.85
CA ARG A 51 0.22 -13.99 -1.53
C ARG A 51 -0.29 -12.63 -1.04
N ARG A 52 -1.10 -11.90 -1.84
CA ARG A 52 -1.70 -10.64 -1.39
C ARG A 52 -2.61 -10.86 -0.18
N THR A 53 -2.59 -9.91 0.73
CA THR A 53 -3.53 -9.81 1.86
C THR A 53 -4.80 -9.07 1.45
N HIS A 54 -5.89 -9.18 2.22
CA HIS A 54 -7.10 -8.36 2.03
C HIS A 54 -6.96 -6.92 2.54
N ALA A 55 -5.75 -6.52 2.90
CA ALA A 55 -5.47 -5.18 3.41
C ALA A 55 -5.69 -4.09 2.35
N PRO A 56 -6.04 -2.85 2.77
CA PRO A 56 -6.30 -1.74 1.83
C PRO A 56 -5.15 -1.46 0.87
N TRP A 57 -3.90 -1.57 1.32
CA TRP A 57 -2.70 -1.35 0.49
C TRP A 57 -2.50 -2.42 -0.57
N ALA A 58 -2.98 -3.66 -0.36
CA ALA A 58 -2.86 -4.72 -1.35
C ALA A 58 -3.69 -4.46 -2.62
N ARG A 59 -4.70 -3.57 -2.54
CA ARG A 59 -5.49 -3.13 -3.70
C ARG A 59 -4.72 -2.19 -4.62
N SER A 60 -3.62 -1.60 -4.14
CA SER A 60 -2.80 -0.67 -4.92
C SER A 60 -2.15 -1.33 -6.15
N TYR A 61 -1.95 -2.65 -6.15
CA TYR A 61 -1.38 -3.36 -7.30
C TYR A 61 -2.12 -3.08 -8.61
N GLY A 62 -3.45 -3.10 -8.58
CA GLY A 62 -4.28 -2.77 -9.74
C GLY A 62 -4.08 -1.33 -10.25
N ALA A 63 -3.79 -0.39 -9.35
CA ALA A 63 -3.47 0.98 -9.72
C ALA A 63 -2.11 1.06 -10.44
N PHE A 64 -1.10 0.32 -9.99
CA PHE A 64 0.20 0.25 -10.66
C PHE A 64 0.12 -0.42 -12.04
N VAL A 65 -0.70 -1.46 -12.20
CA VAL A 65 -0.96 -2.07 -13.52
C VAL A 65 -1.63 -1.07 -14.47
N LYS A 66 -2.64 -0.34 -13.99
CA LYS A 66 -3.29 0.72 -14.79
C LYS A 66 -2.31 1.84 -15.15
N LEU A 67 -1.46 2.24 -14.19
CA LEU A 67 -0.43 3.26 -14.43
C LEU A 67 0.58 2.78 -15.47
N GLY A 68 1.01 1.51 -15.42
CA GLY A 68 1.86 0.90 -16.43
C GLY A 68 1.23 0.95 -17.83
N LEU A 69 -0.07 0.63 -17.93
CA LEU A 69 -0.80 0.72 -19.19
C LEU A 69 -0.88 2.16 -19.71
N VAL A 70 -1.10 3.13 -18.81
CA VAL A 70 -1.09 4.57 -19.15
C VAL A 70 0.29 4.99 -19.66
N VAL A 71 1.38 4.51 -19.06
CA VAL A 71 2.76 4.80 -19.52
C VAL A 71 2.98 4.26 -20.92
N ILE A 72 2.54 3.02 -21.21
CA ILE A 72 2.62 2.47 -22.56
C ILE A 72 1.82 3.34 -23.56
N ALA A 73 0.59 3.72 -23.20
CA ALA A 73 -0.26 4.56 -24.05
C ALA A 73 0.40 5.92 -24.33
N ILE A 74 0.95 6.58 -23.29
CA ILE A 74 1.66 7.85 -23.42
C ILE A 74 2.87 7.70 -24.37
N ARG A 75 3.67 6.64 -24.20
CA ARG A 75 4.84 6.37 -25.06
C ARG A 75 4.45 6.19 -26.53
N LEU A 76 3.38 5.45 -26.79
CA LEU A 76 2.87 5.25 -28.15
C LEU A 76 2.32 6.57 -28.76
N VAL A 77 1.58 7.35 -27.96
CA VAL A 77 1.09 8.68 -28.40
C VAL A 77 2.26 9.60 -28.73
N PHE A 78 3.28 9.67 -27.88
CA PHE A 78 4.45 10.50 -28.16
C PHE A 78 5.21 10.02 -29.41
N ALA A 79 5.38 8.71 -29.59
CA ALA A 79 6.03 8.16 -30.78
C ALA A 79 5.23 8.46 -32.06
N PHE A 80 3.90 8.52 -31.96
CA PHE A 80 3.03 8.89 -33.08
C PHE A 80 3.09 10.38 -33.38
N VAL A 81 3.03 11.25 -32.36
CA VAL A 81 2.96 12.71 -32.52
C VAL A 81 4.33 13.33 -32.87
N LEU A 82 5.39 12.88 -32.24
CA LEU A 82 6.75 13.42 -32.43
C LEU A 82 7.49 12.77 -33.61
N GLY A 83 6.88 11.76 -34.24
CA GLY A 83 7.53 10.96 -35.26
C GLY A 83 8.51 9.94 -34.67
N SER A 84 9.00 9.05 -35.54
CA SER A 84 9.89 7.99 -35.13
C SER A 84 11.30 8.54 -34.85
N PRO A 85 11.89 8.29 -33.66
CA PRO A 85 13.28 8.64 -33.39
C PRO A 85 14.29 7.76 -34.15
N ILE A 86 13.82 6.66 -34.73
CA ILE A 86 14.66 5.68 -35.45
C ILE A 86 14.24 5.67 -36.91
N PRO A 87 15.22 5.75 -37.85
CA PRO A 87 14.95 5.60 -39.28
C PRO A 87 14.44 4.17 -39.54
N GLY A 88 13.23 4.04 -40.06
CA GLY A 88 12.62 2.77 -40.42
C GLY A 88 12.33 2.68 -41.90
N THR A 89 12.18 1.44 -42.42
CA THR A 89 11.84 1.16 -43.81
C THR A 89 10.34 1.17 -44.08
N HIS A 90 9.51 0.85 -43.04
CA HIS A 90 8.06 0.77 -43.20
C HIS A 90 7.39 2.02 -42.63
N THR A 91 7.11 3.02 -43.50
CA THR A 91 6.38 4.23 -43.14
C THR A 91 4.89 3.92 -43.04
N LEU A 92 4.29 4.16 -41.86
CA LEU A 92 2.84 4.02 -41.63
C LEU A 92 2.08 5.29 -42.03
N VAL A 93 2.54 6.44 -41.59
CA VAL A 93 1.94 7.75 -41.83
C VAL A 93 3.03 8.81 -41.89
N THR A 94 2.89 9.77 -42.79
CA THR A 94 3.73 10.98 -42.83
C THR A 94 2.90 12.14 -42.29
N LEU A 95 3.26 12.65 -41.12
CA LEU A 95 2.64 13.85 -40.55
C LEU A 95 3.36 15.10 -41.08
N PRO A 96 2.63 16.22 -41.31
CA PRO A 96 3.27 17.48 -41.67
C PRO A 96 4.22 17.92 -40.56
N GLU A 97 5.43 18.31 -40.94
CA GLU A 97 6.40 18.82 -39.98
C GLU A 97 6.04 20.26 -39.62
N VAL A 98 5.88 20.52 -38.33
CA VAL A 98 5.66 21.88 -37.82
C VAL A 98 7.01 22.50 -37.48
N PRO A 99 7.45 23.58 -38.16
CA PRO A 99 8.70 24.27 -37.83
C PRO A 99 8.58 24.92 -36.46
N LEU A 100 9.36 24.44 -35.50
CA LEU A 100 9.41 24.99 -34.14
C LEU A 100 10.41 26.16 -34.06
N PRO A 101 10.16 27.15 -33.17
CA PRO A 101 11.08 28.27 -32.94
C PRO A 101 12.47 27.78 -32.47
N HIS A 102 13.49 28.61 -32.69
CA HIS A 102 14.89 28.28 -32.40
C HIS A 102 15.21 27.89 -30.96
N TRP A 103 14.35 28.25 -29.97
CA TRP A 103 14.51 27.86 -28.56
C TRP A 103 14.13 26.39 -28.30
N ALA A 104 13.35 25.78 -29.18
CA ALA A 104 12.92 24.37 -29.08
C ALA A 104 13.77 23.42 -29.99
N LYS A 105 15.04 23.77 -30.25
CA LYS A 105 15.96 22.93 -31.04
C LYS A 105 16.07 21.54 -30.42
N GLY A 106 15.73 20.52 -31.20
CA GLY A 106 15.79 19.10 -30.78
C GLY A 106 14.43 18.43 -30.66
N VAL A 107 13.33 19.16 -30.59
CA VAL A 107 11.97 18.60 -30.63
C VAL A 107 11.42 18.76 -32.04
N ARG A 108 11.04 17.65 -32.68
CA ARG A 108 10.34 17.65 -33.97
C ARG A 108 8.90 17.22 -33.71
N ILE A 109 7.94 18.01 -34.17
CA ILE A 109 6.52 17.63 -34.13
C ILE A 109 6.14 17.26 -35.56
N GLY A 110 5.67 16.00 -35.75
CA GLY A 110 5.40 15.46 -37.06
C GLY A 110 6.61 14.72 -37.64
N GLY A 111 6.54 14.43 -38.96
CA GLY A 111 7.52 13.65 -39.65
C GLY A 111 7.02 12.24 -39.99
N ARG A 112 7.95 11.34 -40.31
CA ARG A 112 7.61 9.97 -40.71
C ARG A 112 7.38 9.10 -39.50
N VAL A 113 6.15 8.60 -39.33
CA VAL A 113 5.85 7.56 -38.33
C VAL A 113 6.14 6.21 -38.98
N THR A 114 7.13 5.49 -38.43
CA THR A 114 7.52 4.18 -38.93
C THR A 114 7.03 3.06 -38.02
N ALA A 115 6.76 1.87 -38.57
CA ALA A 115 6.35 0.71 -37.78
C ALA A 115 7.47 0.31 -36.79
N GLU A 116 8.71 0.42 -37.19
CA GLU A 116 9.89 0.16 -36.37
C GLU A 116 9.95 1.08 -35.14
N GLY A 117 9.66 2.38 -35.36
CA GLY A 117 9.62 3.36 -34.26
C GLY A 117 8.49 3.11 -33.29
N MET A 118 7.32 2.68 -33.76
CA MET A 118 6.19 2.30 -32.90
C MET A 118 6.50 1.06 -32.07
N VAL A 119 7.14 0.04 -32.67
CA VAL A 119 7.57 -1.16 -31.95
C VAL A 119 8.63 -0.83 -30.90
N PHE A 120 9.58 0.03 -31.24
CA PHE A 120 10.59 0.50 -30.28
C PHE A 120 9.95 1.22 -29.09
N ALA A 121 9.01 2.14 -29.37
CA ALA A 121 8.27 2.84 -28.32
C ALA A 121 7.44 1.89 -27.44
N LEU A 122 6.86 0.85 -28.05
CA LEU A 122 6.13 -0.19 -27.32
C LEU A 122 7.07 -0.98 -26.38
N TYR A 123 8.25 -1.40 -26.87
CA TYR A 123 9.23 -2.15 -26.07
C TYR A 123 9.73 -1.32 -24.87
N ASP A 124 10.05 -0.06 -25.12
CA ASP A 124 10.49 0.85 -24.07
C ASP A 124 9.36 1.20 -23.09
N GLY A 125 8.14 1.41 -23.58
CA GLY A 125 6.94 1.57 -22.75
C GLY A 125 6.66 0.33 -21.90
N LEU A 126 6.79 -0.87 -22.47
CA LEU A 126 6.59 -2.13 -21.74
C LEU A 126 7.65 -2.33 -20.65
N LYS A 127 8.91 -1.95 -20.93
CA LYS A 127 9.99 -1.96 -19.94
C LYS A 127 9.66 -1.07 -18.75
N LEU A 128 9.25 0.18 -18.98
CA LEU A 128 8.87 1.11 -17.93
C LEU A 128 7.62 0.62 -17.14
N ALA A 129 6.63 0.09 -17.85
CA ALA A 129 5.45 -0.50 -17.22
C ALA A 129 5.81 -1.68 -16.32
N THR A 130 6.71 -2.56 -16.77
CA THR A 130 7.19 -3.71 -15.98
C THR A 130 7.90 -3.26 -14.71
N LEU A 131 8.75 -2.22 -14.77
CA LEU A 131 9.40 -1.62 -13.61
C LEU A 131 8.36 -1.12 -12.59
N LEU A 132 7.33 -0.39 -13.05
CA LEU A 132 6.24 0.09 -12.21
C LEU A 132 5.45 -1.06 -11.58
N ILE A 133 5.17 -2.12 -12.33
CA ILE A 133 4.45 -3.30 -11.85
C ILE A 133 5.27 -4.04 -10.79
N CYS A 134 6.58 -4.15 -10.92
CA CYS A 134 7.47 -4.72 -9.91
C CYS A 134 7.42 -3.92 -8.60
N VAL A 135 7.50 -2.58 -8.68
CA VAL A 135 7.34 -1.69 -7.51
C VAL A 135 5.94 -1.84 -6.91
N GLY A 136 4.91 -1.95 -7.75
CA GLY A 136 3.53 -2.21 -7.33
C GLY A 136 3.37 -3.54 -6.60
N ALA A 137 4.09 -4.57 -7.02
CA ALA A 137 4.11 -5.87 -6.36
C ALA A 137 4.76 -5.79 -4.97
N ALA A 138 5.90 -5.08 -4.83
CA ALA A 138 6.50 -4.80 -3.53
C ALA A 138 5.50 -4.11 -2.58
N ASN A 139 4.85 -3.07 -3.07
CA ASN A 139 3.90 -2.26 -2.29
C ASN A 139 2.65 -3.06 -1.86
N ALA A 140 2.18 -3.97 -2.71
CA ALA A 140 1.03 -4.82 -2.42
C ALA A 140 1.32 -5.93 -1.41
N LEU A 141 2.54 -6.48 -1.42
CA LEU A 141 2.97 -7.61 -0.59
C LEU A 141 3.59 -7.16 0.74
N ALA A 142 4.37 -6.07 0.73
CA ALA A 142 5.00 -5.52 1.91
C ALA A 142 4.02 -4.66 2.72
N ASN A 143 3.95 -4.90 4.03
CA ASN A 143 3.23 -3.99 4.92
C ASN A 143 4.08 -2.75 5.19
N PRO A 144 3.66 -1.54 4.77
CA PRO A 144 4.47 -0.33 4.89
C PRO A 144 4.78 0.03 6.35
N ALA A 145 3.86 -0.20 7.28
CA ALA A 145 4.09 0.07 8.70
C ALA A 145 5.15 -0.87 9.31
N ARG A 146 5.26 -2.11 8.81
CA ARG A 146 6.33 -3.05 9.24
C ARG A 146 7.68 -2.69 8.64
N LEU A 147 7.68 -2.21 7.40
CA LEU A 147 8.90 -1.73 6.75
C LEU A 147 9.52 -0.57 7.54
N LEU A 148 8.70 0.41 7.95
CA LEU A 148 9.14 1.54 8.75
C LEU A 148 9.70 1.14 10.13
N LYS A 149 9.15 0.07 10.74
CA LYS A 149 9.70 -0.49 11.99
C LYS A 149 11.09 -1.14 11.82
N SER A 150 11.46 -1.52 10.61
CA SER A 150 12.77 -2.11 10.32
C SER A 150 13.86 -1.08 10.06
N LEU A 151 13.54 0.23 10.07
CA LEU A 151 14.51 1.29 9.89
C LEU A 151 15.61 1.27 10.97
N PRO A 152 16.85 1.67 10.62
CA PRO A 152 17.92 1.84 11.57
C PRO A 152 17.51 2.77 12.73
N GLY A 153 18.05 2.52 13.93
CA GLY A 153 17.72 3.29 15.12
C GLY A 153 17.94 4.80 15.00
N ALA A 154 18.86 5.22 14.13
CA ALA A 154 19.10 6.63 13.82
C ALA A 154 17.90 7.33 13.14
N LEU A 155 17.09 6.56 12.38
CA LEU A 155 15.91 7.06 11.68
C LEU A 155 14.59 6.73 12.42
N TYR A 156 14.68 6.26 13.65
CA TYR A 156 13.52 5.80 14.41
C TYR A 156 12.47 6.90 14.61
N GLU A 157 12.89 8.11 14.92
CA GLU A 157 11.95 9.24 15.15
C GLU A 157 11.19 9.60 13.89
N ALA A 158 11.89 9.67 12.75
CA ALA A 158 11.26 9.84 11.46
C ALA A 158 10.31 8.67 11.14
N GLY A 159 10.73 7.43 11.41
CA GLY A 159 9.88 6.25 11.23
C GLY A 159 8.61 6.29 12.06
N VAL A 160 8.68 6.71 13.33
CA VAL A 160 7.51 6.89 14.19
C VAL A 160 6.59 7.97 13.65
N ALA A 161 7.13 9.12 13.25
CA ALA A 161 6.35 10.21 12.66
C ALA A 161 5.59 9.74 11.41
N VAL A 162 6.23 9.00 10.52
CA VAL A 162 5.59 8.45 9.32
C VAL A 162 4.52 7.41 9.69
N VAL A 163 4.76 6.51 10.65
CA VAL A 163 3.75 5.53 11.11
C VAL A 163 2.53 6.24 11.69
N VAL A 164 2.75 7.29 12.50
CA VAL A 164 1.66 8.12 13.03
C VAL A 164 0.88 8.77 11.89
N ALA A 165 1.57 9.40 10.93
CA ALA A 165 0.93 10.01 9.76
C ALA A 165 0.11 8.99 8.95
N MET A 166 0.63 7.79 8.73
CA MET A 166 -0.08 6.72 8.01
C MET A 166 -1.34 6.21 8.73
N THR A 167 -1.37 6.29 10.06
CA THR A 167 -2.57 5.94 10.83
C THR A 167 -3.57 7.09 10.92
N PHE A 168 -3.07 8.33 10.89
CA PHE A 168 -3.91 9.54 10.92
C PHE A 168 -4.68 9.76 9.62
N ALA A 169 -4.06 9.56 8.46
CA ALA A 169 -4.68 9.84 7.17
C ALA A 169 -6.00 9.09 6.93
N PRO A 170 -6.12 7.76 7.18
CA PRO A 170 -7.41 7.07 7.08
C PRO A 170 -8.47 7.59 8.05
N ASN A 171 -8.06 8.00 9.26
CA ASN A 171 -8.97 8.56 10.25
C ASN A 171 -9.53 9.90 9.79
N LEU A 172 -8.69 10.79 9.25
CA LEU A 172 -9.13 12.06 8.66
C LEU A 172 -10.14 11.85 7.52
N VAL A 173 -9.88 10.89 6.63
CA VAL A 173 -10.81 10.54 5.55
C VAL A 173 -12.15 10.06 6.10
N ALA A 174 -12.14 9.22 7.14
CA ALA A 174 -13.36 8.74 7.79
C ALA A 174 -14.14 9.88 8.45
N ASP A 175 -13.45 10.84 9.09
CA ASP A 175 -14.10 12.00 9.72
C ASP A 175 -14.72 12.93 8.67
N VAL A 176 -14.03 13.19 7.57
CA VAL A 176 -14.60 13.95 6.43
C VAL A 176 -15.86 13.27 5.90
N GLN A 177 -15.83 11.94 5.74
CA GLN A 177 -17.00 11.19 5.25
C GLN A 177 -18.17 11.25 6.25
N ARG A 178 -17.91 11.09 7.56
CA ARG A 178 -18.92 11.20 8.61
C ARG A 178 -19.55 12.59 8.64
N LEU A 179 -18.72 13.64 8.57
CA LEU A 179 -19.21 15.02 8.61
C LEU A 179 -20.03 15.36 7.34
N ARG A 180 -19.60 14.91 6.17
CA ARG A 180 -20.38 15.03 4.94
C ARG A 180 -21.72 14.32 5.01
N ALA A 181 -21.75 13.09 5.53
CA ALA A 181 -22.97 12.32 5.72
C ALA A 181 -23.94 13.06 6.69
N ALA A 182 -23.44 13.55 7.83
CA ALA A 182 -24.23 14.31 8.79
C ALA A 182 -24.80 15.61 8.19
N ARG A 183 -24.04 16.30 7.32
CA ARG A 183 -24.52 17.52 6.62
C ARG A 183 -25.59 17.22 5.62
N ARG A 184 -25.46 16.12 4.83
CA ARG A 184 -26.50 15.67 3.91
C ARG A 184 -27.81 15.38 4.60
N LEU A 185 -27.78 14.72 5.77
CA LEU A 185 -28.96 14.46 6.58
C LEU A 185 -29.63 15.76 7.06
N ARG A 186 -28.87 16.85 7.22
CA ARG A 186 -29.39 18.18 7.59
C ARG A 186 -29.79 19.04 6.38
N GLY A 187 -29.87 18.46 5.18
CA GLY A 187 -30.29 19.17 3.97
C GLY A 187 -29.30 20.22 3.46
N ARG A 188 -28.07 20.26 3.95
CA ARG A 188 -27.07 21.26 3.52
C ARG A 188 -26.34 20.80 2.27
N PRO A 189 -26.16 21.67 1.23
CA PRO A 189 -25.49 21.30 0.00
C PRO A 189 -24.01 20.97 0.24
N ASP A 190 -23.55 19.88 -0.39
CA ASP A 190 -22.19 19.33 -0.24
C ASP A 190 -21.24 19.81 -1.35
N ARG A 191 -21.61 20.90 -2.06
CA ARG A 191 -20.90 21.40 -3.24
C ARG A 191 -20.32 22.79 -3.01
N GLY A 192 -19.16 23.04 -3.63
CA GLY A 192 -18.47 24.33 -3.62
C GLY A 192 -17.40 24.48 -2.53
N VAL A 193 -16.55 25.51 -2.67
CA VAL A 193 -15.41 25.79 -1.78
C VAL A 193 -15.86 26.07 -0.34
N ARG A 194 -17.00 26.75 -0.16
CA ARG A 194 -17.58 27.01 1.18
C ARG A 194 -17.94 25.72 1.92
N ALA A 195 -18.49 24.72 1.19
CA ALA A 195 -18.78 23.42 1.79
C ALA A 195 -17.51 22.68 2.20
N LEU A 196 -16.44 22.82 1.41
CA LEU A 196 -15.13 22.24 1.74
C LEU A 196 -14.52 22.86 3.00
N LEU A 197 -14.54 24.18 3.14
CA LEU A 197 -14.06 24.89 4.34
C LEU A 197 -14.89 24.54 5.58
N GLN A 198 -16.21 24.48 5.48
CA GLN A 198 -17.11 24.14 6.57
C GLN A 198 -17.00 22.68 7.04
N VAL A 199 -16.47 21.78 6.19
CA VAL A 199 -16.13 20.40 6.58
C VAL A 199 -14.68 20.34 7.07
N GLY A 200 -13.78 21.06 6.42
CA GLY A 200 -12.35 21.02 6.70
C GLY A 200 -12.01 21.57 8.09
N LEU A 201 -12.61 22.68 8.50
CA LEU A 201 -12.29 23.34 9.75
C LEU A 201 -12.59 22.45 10.98
N PRO A 202 -13.78 21.84 11.15
CA PRO A 202 -14.03 20.92 12.26
C PRO A 202 -13.18 19.62 12.20
N VAL A 203 -12.84 19.16 10.99
CA VAL A 203 -11.95 17.99 10.85
C VAL A 203 -10.54 18.34 11.30
N LEU A 204 -10.04 19.54 10.96
CA LEU A 204 -8.73 20.01 11.41
C LEU A 204 -8.70 20.22 12.93
N GLU A 205 -9.75 20.82 13.50
CA GLU A 205 -9.87 21.00 14.95
C GLU A 205 -9.80 19.66 15.69
N GLY A 206 -10.62 18.69 15.29
CA GLY A 206 -10.58 17.34 15.86
C GLY A 206 -9.27 16.59 15.59
N ALA A 207 -8.56 16.90 14.50
CA ALA A 207 -7.24 16.35 14.22
C ALA A 207 -6.17 16.96 15.14
N LEU A 208 -6.23 18.27 15.39
CA LEU A 208 -5.33 18.96 16.34
C LEU A 208 -5.52 18.44 17.76
N GLU A 209 -6.75 18.33 18.22
CA GLU A 209 -7.07 17.79 19.55
C GLU A 209 -6.50 16.37 19.73
N ARG A 210 -6.72 15.48 18.73
CA ARG A 210 -6.15 14.14 18.75
C ARG A 210 -4.61 14.14 18.70
N SER A 211 -4.01 15.06 17.97
CA SER A 211 -2.54 15.15 17.89
C SER A 211 -1.94 15.56 19.22
N VAL A 212 -2.55 16.50 19.93
CA VAL A 212 -2.16 16.93 21.29
C VAL A 212 -2.33 15.78 22.28
N ALA A 213 -3.47 15.10 22.25
CA ALA A 213 -3.72 13.94 23.11
C ALA A 213 -2.72 12.80 22.86
N LEU A 214 -2.37 12.55 21.59
CA LEU A 214 -1.37 11.56 21.23
C LEU A 214 0.02 11.99 21.71
N ALA A 215 0.40 13.26 21.53
CA ALA A 215 1.67 13.80 21.98
C ALA A 215 1.81 13.66 23.52
N ALA A 216 0.78 14.02 24.29
CA ALA A 216 0.74 13.84 25.73
C ALA A 216 0.87 12.37 26.16
N ALA A 217 0.18 11.46 25.45
CA ALA A 217 0.28 10.02 25.70
C ALA A 217 1.66 9.45 25.35
N MET A 218 2.34 10.00 24.33
CA MET A 218 3.69 9.62 23.96
C MET A 218 4.71 10.13 24.98
N ASP A 219 4.57 11.39 25.42
CA ASP A 219 5.44 11.99 26.43
C ASP A 219 5.34 11.24 27.78
N ALA A 220 4.13 10.89 28.23
CA ALA A 220 3.92 10.07 29.42
C ALA A 220 4.60 8.69 29.35
N ARG A 221 4.85 8.17 28.15
CA ARG A 221 5.58 6.92 27.89
C ARG A 221 7.07 7.11 27.69
N GLY A 222 7.57 8.34 27.82
CA GLY A 222 8.99 8.68 27.64
C GLY A 222 9.46 8.70 26.19
N TYR A 223 8.54 8.84 25.22
CA TYR A 223 8.93 9.09 23.83
C TYR A 223 9.58 10.49 23.72
N GLY A 224 10.62 10.61 22.87
CA GLY A 224 11.33 11.89 22.69
C GLY A 224 12.51 12.10 23.64
N ARG A 225 12.68 11.27 24.67
CA ARG A 225 13.89 11.34 25.51
C ARG A 225 15.10 10.87 24.72
N SER A 226 16.01 11.78 24.41
CA SER A 226 17.29 11.46 23.82
C SER A 226 18.28 11.03 24.92
N ALA A 227 19.04 9.95 24.66
CA ALA A 227 20.18 9.62 25.51
C ALA A 227 21.22 10.74 25.40
N GLU A 228 21.84 11.12 26.50
CA GLU A 228 23.02 12.00 26.49
C GLU A 228 24.18 11.27 25.77
N VAL A 229 24.37 11.61 24.50
CA VAL A 229 25.48 11.08 23.70
C VAL A 229 26.65 12.06 23.78
N PRO A 230 27.88 11.61 24.08
CA PRO A 230 29.05 12.47 24.09
C PRO A 230 29.16 13.27 22.77
N PRO A 231 29.50 14.57 22.81
CA PRO A 231 29.52 15.42 21.61
C PRO A 231 30.47 14.89 20.52
N ALA A 232 31.60 14.30 20.90
CA ALA A 232 32.54 13.70 19.95
C ALA A 232 31.90 12.58 19.10
N VAL A 233 31.04 11.78 19.71
CA VAL A 233 30.38 10.68 19.00
C VAL A 233 29.28 11.19 18.10
N ARG A 234 28.57 12.23 18.52
CA ARG A 234 27.56 12.90 17.67
C ARG A 234 28.20 13.52 16.43
N HIS A 235 29.34 14.20 16.61
CA HIS A 235 30.13 14.74 15.49
C HIS A 235 30.62 13.63 14.56
N LEU A 236 31.17 12.54 15.09
CA LEU A 236 31.65 11.42 14.27
C LEU A 236 30.52 10.78 13.44
N THR A 237 29.36 10.53 14.05
CA THR A 237 28.21 9.98 13.31
C THR A 237 27.69 10.95 12.25
N SER A 238 27.65 12.25 12.53
CA SER A 238 27.26 13.28 11.54
C SER A 238 28.26 13.36 10.39
N VAL A 239 29.55 13.36 10.68
CA VAL A 239 30.59 13.40 9.64
C VAL A 239 30.55 12.14 8.77
N LEU A 240 30.41 10.96 9.39
CA LEU A 240 30.31 9.71 8.64
C LEU A 240 29.05 9.65 7.76
N THR A 241 27.90 10.10 8.26
CA THR A 241 26.66 10.07 7.48
C THR A 241 26.64 11.13 6.37
N LEU A 242 26.98 12.37 6.68
CA LEU A 242 27.01 13.46 5.71
C LEU A 242 28.16 13.29 4.71
N GLY A 243 29.36 12.96 5.19
CA GLY A 243 30.52 12.68 4.34
C GLY A 243 30.29 11.46 3.45
N GLY A 244 29.64 10.42 3.99
CA GLY A 244 29.25 9.24 3.22
C GLY A 244 28.22 9.55 2.13
N LEU A 245 27.22 10.40 2.42
CA LEU A 245 26.24 10.85 1.43
C LEU A 245 26.90 11.70 0.34
N LEU A 246 27.75 12.66 0.72
CA LEU A 246 28.48 13.49 -0.23
C LEU A 246 29.44 12.64 -1.09
N GLY A 247 30.14 11.69 -0.48
CA GLY A 247 30.99 10.74 -1.20
C GLY A 247 30.21 9.88 -2.19
N SER A 248 29.01 9.41 -1.80
CA SER A 248 28.12 8.66 -2.70
C SER A 248 27.65 9.52 -3.88
N CYS A 249 27.28 10.80 -3.64
CA CYS A 249 26.91 11.74 -4.69
C CYS A 249 28.06 12.01 -5.65
N ALA A 250 29.25 12.29 -5.11
CA ALA A 250 30.46 12.53 -5.91
C ALA A 250 30.89 11.28 -6.70
N GLY A 251 30.78 10.09 -6.09
CA GLY A 251 31.04 8.80 -6.76
C GLY A 251 30.07 8.55 -7.90
N THR A 252 28.77 8.82 -7.69
CA THR A 252 27.74 8.71 -8.74
C THR A 252 28.03 9.70 -9.88
N TYR A 253 28.37 10.94 -9.55
CA TYR A 253 28.75 11.94 -10.55
C TYR A 253 29.98 11.50 -11.36
N GLY A 254 31.00 10.94 -10.68
CA GLY A 254 32.19 10.40 -11.35
C GLY A 254 31.91 9.20 -12.25
N LEU A 255 30.87 8.41 -11.96
CA LEU A 255 30.43 7.31 -12.82
C LEU A 255 29.60 7.77 -14.03
N LEU A 256 28.87 8.88 -13.90
CA LEU A 256 28.07 9.44 -15.00
C LEU A 256 28.91 10.40 -15.89
N GLY A 257 30.01 10.93 -15.38
CA GLY A 257 30.91 11.80 -16.13
C GLY A 257 31.74 11.01 -17.12
N ASP A 258 31.84 11.54 -18.34
CA ASP A 258 32.57 10.93 -19.49
C ASP A 258 34.10 10.90 -19.28
N SER A 259 34.57 11.53 -18.20
CA SER A 259 35.99 11.68 -17.85
C SER A 259 36.59 10.43 -17.19
N GLY A 260 36.06 9.23 -17.44
CA GLY A 260 36.66 7.90 -17.26
C GLY A 260 37.62 7.66 -16.08
N GLY A 261 37.60 8.51 -15.07
CA GLY A 261 38.42 8.35 -13.88
C GLY A 261 37.94 7.15 -13.08
N GLY A 262 38.75 6.09 -12.99
CA GLY A 262 38.46 4.86 -12.26
C GLY A 262 38.14 5.06 -10.77
N TYR A 263 37.99 6.31 -10.30
CA TYR A 263 37.64 6.68 -8.92
C TYR A 263 36.14 6.72 -8.63
N GLY A 264 35.26 6.73 -9.64
CA GLY A 264 33.81 6.84 -9.44
C GLY A 264 33.23 5.68 -8.63
N LEU A 265 33.56 4.44 -9.02
CA LEU A 265 33.08 3.24 -8.31
C LEU A 265 33.67 3.11 -6.90
N PRO A 266 34.98 3.23 -6.68
CA PRO A 266 35.54 3.13 -5.32
C PRO A 266 35.03 4.25 -4.39
N LEU A 267 34.86 5.48 -4.90
CA LEU A 267 34.32 6.59 -4.13
C LEU A 267 32.87 6.39 -3.76
N LEU A 268 32.05 5.86 -4.66
CA LEU A 268 30.65 5.51 -4.40
C LEU A 268 30.56 4.41 -3.33
N LEU A 269 31.35 3.36 -3.46
CA LEU A 269 31.35 2.26 -2.48
C LEU A 269 31.85 2.74 -1.10
N ALA A 270 32.92 3.54 -1.06
CA ALA A 270 33.43 4.11 0.18
C ALA A 270 32.43 5.07 0.83
N GLY A 271 31.78 5.92 0.05
CA GLY A 271 30.72 6.81 0.51
C GLY A 271 29.53 6.05 1.08
N LEU A 272 29.07 5.03 0.37
CA LEU A 272 27.98 4.17 0.84
C LEU A 272 28.35 3.43 2.14
N ALA A 273 29.56 2.88 2.21
CA ALA A 273 30.06 2.20 3.42
C ALA A 273 30.15 3.17 4.61
N ALA A 274 30.64 4.38 4.40
CA ALA A 274 30.71 5.41 5.43
C ALA A 274 29.32 5.85 5.91
N ALA A 275 28.37 6.06 5.00
CA ALA A 275 26.99 6.40 5.34
C ALA A 275 26.32 5.29 6.16
N LEU A 276 26.47 4.02 5.75
CA LEU A 276 25.93 2.87 6.45
C LEU A 276 26.60 2.68 7.83
N ALA A 277 27.91 2.89 7.94
CA ALA A 277 28.64 2.84 9.21
C ALA A 277 28.15 3.94 10.17
N GLY A 278 27.93 5.16 9.67
CA GLY A 278 27.37 6.27 10.45
C GLY A 278 25.96 5.98 10.96
N LEU A 279 25.08 5.45 10.12
CA LEU A 279 23.72 5.03 10.49
C LEU A 279 23.73 3.87 11.51
N TRP A 280 24.63 2.91 11.34
CA TRP A 280 24.75 1.79 12.25
C TRP A 280 25.29 2.21 13.63
N LEU A 281 26.33 3.10 13.65
CA LEU A 281 26.88 3.63 14.87
C LEU A 281 25.85 4.47 15.65
N GLY A 282 25.08 5.31 14.95
CA GLY A 282 23.96 6.07 15.51
C GLY A 282 22.85 5.16 16.04
N GLY A 283 22.54 4.06 15.32
CA GLY A 283 21.53 3.10 15.70
C GLY A 283 21.88 2.22 16.92
N ARG A 284 23.16 1.86 17.10
CA ARG A 284 23.61 1.03 18.24
C ARG A 284 23.49 1.70 19.60
N ARG A 285 23.50 3.02 19.64
CA ARG A 285 23.47 3.81 20.88
C ARG A 285 22.07 4.30 21.26
N SER A 286 21.05 3.91 20.52
CA SER A 286 19.66 4.10 20.93
C SER A 286 19.36 3.25 22.16
N VAL A 287 19.12 3.89 23.33
CA VAL A 287 18.81 3.24 24.61
C VAL A 287 17.47 2.50 24.60
N ARG A 288 16.75 2.52 23.48
CA ARG A 288 15.39 2.00 23.36
C ARG A 288 15.36 0.50 23.13
N SER A 289 14.67 -0.21 24.02
CA SER A 289 14.40 -1.64 23.85
C SER A 289 13.46 -1.86 22.64
N ARG A 290 13.90 -2.67 21.69
CA ARG A 290 13.03 -3.10 20.58
C ARG A 290 12.08 -4.18 21.08
N TYR A 291 10.83 -3.83 21.26
CA TYR A 291 9.80 -4.82 21.55
C TYR A 291 9.51 -5.64 20.29
N ARG A 292 9.86 -6.93 20.30
CA ARG A 292 9.68 -7.91 19.20
C ARG A 292 10.24 -7.43 17.86
N PRO A 293 11.57 -7.45 17.67
CA PRO A 293 12.16 -7.18 16.35
C PRO A 293 11.69 -8.25 15.35
N ASP A 294 11.30 -7.83 14.16
CA ASP A 294 11.02 -8.74 13.05
C ASP A 294 12.35 -9.39 12.63
N ARG A 295 12.53 -10.67 12.93
CA ARG A 295 13.75 -11.41 12.58
C ARG A 295 13.69 -11.86 11.12
N TRP A 296 14.83 -11.77 10.44
CA TRP A 296 15.03 -12.39 9.15
C TRP A 296 15.09 -13.91 9.34
N GLY A 297 13.98 -14.59 9.02
CA GLY A 297 13.94 -16.05 9.01
C GLY A 297 14.47 -16.63 7.69
N ALA A 298 14.75 -17.93 7.64
CA ALA A 298 15.22 -18.62 6.42
C ALA A 298 14.30 -18.39 5.22
N ARG A 299 12.99 -18.36 5.43
CA ARG A 299 12.01 -18.05 4.36
C ARG A 299 12.16 -16.65 3.79
N ALA A 300 12.49 -15.65 4.62
CA ALA A 300 12.71 -14.28 4.16
C ALA A 300 13.99 -14.18 3.30
N TRP A 301 15.05 -14.93 3.69
CA TRP A 301 16.26 -15.04 2.89
C TRP A 301 16.05 -15.75 1.57
N LEU A 302 15.22 -16.81 1.53
CA LEU A 302 14.87 -17.50 0.28
C LEU A 302 14.10 -16.59 -0.67
N VAL A 303 13.15 -15.80 -0.15
CA VAL A 303 12.39 -14.83 -0.96
C VAL A 303 13.30 -13.72 -1.49
N ALA A 304 14.12 -13.10 -0.64
CA ALA A 304 15.07 -12.08 -1.07
C ALA A 304 16.12 -12.64 -2.04
N GLY A 305 16.65 -13.83 -1.72
CA GLY A 305 17.64 -14.53 -2.53
C GLY A 305 17.13 -14.89 -3.92
N SER A 306 15.85 -15.27 -4.07
CA SER A 306 15.27 -15.54 -5.39
C SER A 306 15.27 -14.29 -6.29
N GLY A 307 14.91 -13.11 -5.74
CA GLY A 307 14.97 -11.86 -6.49
C GLY A 307 16.40 -11.45 -6.86
N ILE A 308 17.33 -11.58 -5.90
CA ILE A 308 18.76 -11.29 -6.14
C ILE A 308 19.34 -12.25 -7.19
N ALA A 309 18.97 -13.53 -7.13
CA ALA A 309 19.42 -14.52 -8.11
C ALA A 309 18.91 -14.20 -9.53
N VAL A 310 17.63 -13.82 -9.66
CA VAL A 310 17.07 -13.37 -10.94
C VAL A 310 17.84 -12.16 -11.47
N ALA A 311 18.10 -11.16 -10.62
CA ALA A 311 18.88 -9.98 -11.02
C ALA A 311 20.30 -10.35 -11.48
N ALA A 312 21.01 -11.16 -10.68
CA ALA A 312 22.38 -11.56 -10.99
C ALA A 312 22.47 -12.37 -12.29
N LEU A 313 21.55 -13.33 -12.48
CA LEU A 313 21.49 -14.15 -13.69
C LEU A 313 21.14 -13.33 -14.94
N MET A 314 20.25 -12.32 -14.82
CA MET A 314 19.93 -11.43 -15.93
C MET A 314 21.05 -10.45 -16.25
N ILE A 315 21.80 -9.97 -15.25
CA ILE A 315 23.00 -9.16 -15.47
C ILE A 315 24.05 -10.02 -16.21
N TRP A 316 24.30 -11.22 -15.72
CA TRP A 316 25.22 -12.15 -16.35
C TRP A 316 24.78 -12.52 -17.79
N ALA A 317 23.49 -12.78 -18.01
CA ALA A 317 22.94 -13.05 -19.34
C ALA A 317 23.12 -11.87 -20.30
N ASN A 318 23.10 -10.63 -19.83
CA ASN A 318 23.34 -9.45 -20.65
C ASN A 318 24.77 -9.41 -21.24
N ASP A 319 25.75 -9.96 -20.53
CA ASP A 319 27.14 -9.99 -21.00
C ASP A 319 27.36 -11.04 -22.11
N TYR A 320 26.58 -12.13 -22.10
CA TYR A 320 26.76 -13.24 -23.04
C TYR A 320 25.69 -13.33 -24.16
N ALA A 321 24.51 -12.77 -23.92
CA ALA A 321 23.35 -12.90 -24.81
C ALA A 321 22.65 -11.54 -25.05
N ALA A 322 23.41 -10.47 -25.14
CA ALA A 322 22.89 -9.11 -25.33
C ALA A 322 21.92 -8.97 -26.51
N THR A 323 22.21 -9.64 -27.65
CA THR A 323 21.38 -9.58 -28.85
C THR A 323 19.99 -10.19 -28.69
N THR A 324 19.86 -11.23 -27.86
CA THR A 324 18.57 -11.88 -27.57
C THR A 324 17.77 -11.14 -26.51
N LEU A 325 18.47 -10.45 -25.61
CA LEU A 325 17.85 -9.60 -24.56
C LEU A 325 17.38 -8.25 -25.11
N HIS A 326 18.04 -7.76 -26.17
CA HIS A 326 17.72 -6.50 -26.82
C HIS A 326 17.44 -6.77 -28.33
N PRO A 327 16.25 -7.30 -28.66
CA PRO A 327 15.90 -7.53 -30.05
C PRO A 327 15.96 -6.22 -30.84
N PRO A 328 16.64 -6.19 -32.01
CA PRO A 328 16.74 -4.99 -32.79
C PRO A 328 15.37 -4.61 -33.35
N ALA A 329 15.05 -3.32 -33.28
CA ALA A 329 13.83 -2.79 -33.89
C ALA A 329 13.98 -2.62 -35.42
N VAL A 330 15.21 -2.60 -35.92
CA VAL A 330 15.55 -2.49 -37.36
C VAL A 330 16.60 -3.55 -37.69
N PRO A 331 16.31 -4.49 -38.61
CA PRO A 331 15.02 -4.80 -39.24
C PRO A 331 14.02 -5.39 -38.23
N LEU A 332 12.72 -5.26 -38.54
CA LEU A 332 11.66 -5.88 -37.73
C LEU A 332 11.80 -7.39 -37.75
N THR A 333 12.34 -7.94 -36.67
CA THR A 333 12.42 -9.39 -36.46
C THR A 333 11.52 -9.81 -35.32
N ALA A 334 10.86 -10.96 -35.45
CA ALA A 334 10.05 -11.49 -34.38
C ALA A 334 10.94 -11.76 -33.14
N PRO A 335 10.54 -11.29 -31.93
CA PRO A 335 11.32 -11.53 -30.72
C PRO A 335 11.32 -13.02 -30.39
N VAL A 336 12.50 -13.58 -30.16
CA VAL A 336 12.66 -14.98 -29.73
C VAL A 336 12.78 -15.00 -28.21
N LEU A 337 12.11 -15.97 -27.57
CA LEU A 337 12.25 -16.18 -26.14
C LEU A 337 13.53 -16.94 -25.83
N PRO A 338 14.55 -16.32 -25.21
CA PRO A 338 15.75 -17.02 -24.81
C PRO A 338 15.44 -17.92 -23.60
N LEU A 339 15.60 -19.24 -23.77
CA LEU A 339 15.20 -20.23 -22.75
C LEU A 339 15.96 -20.07 -21.43
N TRP A 340 17.24 -19.79 -21.49
CA TRP A 340 18.06 -19.60 -20.30
C TRP A 340 17.65 -18.37 -19.45
N PRO A 341 17.54 -17.15 -20.01
CA PRO A 341 17.00 -16.00 -19.29
C PRO A 341 15.56 -16.20 -18.83
N ALA A 342 14.73 -16.88 -19.61
CA ALA A 342 13.36 -17.20 -19.21
C ALA A 342 13.32 -18.13 -17.97
N ALA A 343 14.18 -19.17 -17.95
CA ALA A 343 14.33 -20.04 -16.79
C ALA A 343 14.80 -19.27 -15.54
N SER A 344 15.72 -18.30 -15.73
CA SER A 344 16.17 -17.45 -14.60
C SER A 344 15.03 -16.60 -14.03
N VAL A 345 14.16 -16.05 -14.88
CA VAL A 345 12.98 -15.27 -14.44
C VAL A 345 11.99 -16.14 -13.67
N LEU A 346 11.82 -17.42 -14.03
CA LEU A 346 10.94 -18.35 -13.32
C LEU A 346 11.38 -18.62 -11.87
N LEU A 347 12.66 -18.44 -11.52
CA LEU A 347 13.11 -18.46 -10.13
C LEU A 347 12.38 -17.40 -9.27
N GLY A 348 11.92 -16.32 -9.89
CA GLY A 348 11.09 -15.31 -9.25
C GLY A 348 9.73 -15.80 -8.75
N LEU A 349 9.28 -17.00 -9.15
CA LEU A 349 8.06 -17.64 -8.64
C LEU A 349 8.25 -18.30 -7.26
N LEU A 350 9.49 -18.52 -6.82
CA LEU A 350 9.80 -19.20 -5.56
C LEU A 350 9.05 -18.63 -4.35
N PRO A 351 8.83 -17.31 -4.21
CA PRO A 351 8.03 -16.75 -3.12
C PRO A 351 6.59 -17.25 -3.10
N ALA A 352 6.01 -17.60 -4.23
CA ALA A 352 4.66 -18.13 -4.30
C ALA A 352 4.50 -19.48 -3.57
N PHE A 353 5.60 -20.24 -3.41
CA PHE A 353 5.59 -21.55 -2.75
C PHE A 353 6.14 -21.50 -1.32
N VAL A 354 7.18 -20.68 -1.08
CA VAL A 354 7.90 -20.60 0.20
C VAL A 354 7.26 -19.64 1.20
N ALA A 355 6.60 -18.57 0.72
CA ALA A 355 6.01 -17.60 1.61
C ALA A 355 4.79 -18.19 2.35
N PRO A 356 4.60 -17.89 3.66
CA PRO A 356 3.43 -18.34 4.39
C PRO A 356 2.16 -17.69 3.82
N LEU A 357 1.05 -18.41 3.91
CA LEU A 357 -0.26 -17.88 3.52
C LEU A 357 -0.60 -16.66 4.38
N PRO A 358 -1.20 -15.61 3.80
CA PRO A 358 -1.57 -14.43 4.56
C PRO A 358 -2.55 -14.79 5.69
N PRO A 359 -2.33 -14.25 6.91
CA PRO A 359 -3.27 -14.49 8.02
C PRO A 359 -4.60 -13.81 7.67
N GLY A 360 -5.65 -14.58 7.46
CA GLY A 360 -6.97 -14.01 7.21
C GLY A 360 -7.95 -14.85 6.41
N THR A 361 -7.51 -15.77 5.56
CA THR A 361 -8.42 -16.53 4.71
C THR A 361 -9.23 -17.60 5.45
N GLY A 362 -8.77 -18.06 6.62
CA GLY A 362 -9.48 -19.08 7.40
C GLY A 362 -10.25 -18.56 8.63
N ARG A 363 -9.90 -17.37 9.14
CA ARG A 363 -10.50 -16.85 10.37
C ARG A 363 -11.59 -15.83 10.10
N ALA A 364 -11.45 -15.01 9.05
CA ALA A 364 -12.49 -14.10 8.60
C ALA A 364 -13.71 -14.87 8.06
N ASP A 365 -13.47 -15.97 7.31
CA ASP A 365 -14.52 -16.81 6.79
C ASP A 365 -15.24 -17.59 7.93
N ARG A 366 -14.54 -17.98 8.99
CA ARG A 366 -15.14 -18.62 10.18
C ARG A 366 -15.91 -17.64 11.06
N THR A 367 -15.42 -16.41 11.24
CA THR A 367 -16.15 -15.37 12.00
C THR A 367 -17.35 -14.87 11.23
N GLU A 368 -17.26 -14.72 9.90
CA GLU A 368 -18.37 -14.31 9.07
C GLU A 368 -19.44 -15.43 8.94
N ARG A 369 -19.04 -16.69 8.87
CA ARG A 369 -19.95 -17.84 8.98
C ARG A 369 -20.58 -17.97 10.37
N ALA A 370 -19.80 -17.76 11.45
CA ALA A 370 -20.31 -17.79 12.81
C ALA A 370 -21.29 -16.62 13.07
N ASP A 371 -21.03 -15.44 12.49
CA ASP A 371 -21.93 -14.27 12.61
C ASP A 371 -23.20 -14.44 11.74
N ARG A 372 -23.11 -15.08 10.58
CA ARG A 372 -24.28 -15.44 9.76
C ARG A 372 -25.14 -16.52 10.43
N THR A 373 -24.51 -17.54 11.02
CA THR A 373 -25.26 -18.57 11.77
C THR A 373 -25.82 -18.03 13.08
N GLY A 374 -25.11 -17.11 13.76
CA GLY A 374 -25.61 -16.44 14.95
C GLY A 374 -26.76 -15.46 14.66
N ARG A 375 -26.76 -14.79 13.50
CA ARG A 375 -27.88 -13.95 13.06
C ARG A 375 -29.09 -14.78 12.61
N ALA A 376 -28.88 -15.87 11.88
CA ALA A 376 -29.94 -16.78 11.49
C ALA A 376 -30.61 -17.44 12.73
N GLY A 377 -29.82 -17.81 13.74
CA GLY A 377 -30.36 -18.34 15.00
C GLY A 377 -31.06 -17.31 15.89
N ARG A 378 -30.73 -16.00 15.76
CA ARG A 378 -31.43 -14.91 16.46
C ARG A 378 -32.76 -14.55 15.79
N THR A 379 -32.84 -14.55 14.47
CA THR A 379 -34.10 -14.34 13.74
C THR A 379 -35.09 -15.46 14.00
N ASP A 380 -34.64 -16.72 14.04
CA ASP A 380 -35.47 -17.91 14.35
C ASP A 380 -35.96 -17.90 15.81
N ARG A 381 -35.17 -17.34 16.73
CA ARG A 381 -35.54 -17.23 18.15
C ARG A 381 -36.46 -16.03 18.39
N ALA A 382 -36.31 -14.92 17.65
CA ALA A 382 -37.20 -13.76 17.69
C ALA A 382 -38.59 -14.13 17.14
N ASP A 383 -38.65 -14.90 16.05
CA ASP A 383 -39.90 -15.37 15.46
C ASP A 383 -40.65 -16.37 16.36
N ARG A 384 -39.93 -17.21 17.12
CA ARG A 384 -40.54 -18.12 18.10
C ARG A 384 -41.05 -17.41 19.37
N THR A 385 -40.39 -16.35 19.80
CA THR A 385 -40.86 -15.55 20.98
C THR A 385 -42.06 -14.67 20.62
N ASP A 386 -42.13 -14.19 19.37
CA ASP A 386 -43.28 -13.36 18.92
C ASP A 386 -44.55 -14.20 18.68
N GLY A 387 -44.38 -15.51 18.32
CA GLY A 387 -45.48 -16.46 18.20
C GLY A 387 -46.09 -16.88 19.54
N THR A 388 -45.31 -16.99 20.61
CA THR A 388 -45.79 -17.34 21.96
C THR A 388 -46.42 -16.16 22.71
N ASP A 389 -45.95 -14.91 22.49
CA ASP A 389 -46.48 -13.71 23.11
C ASP A 389 -47.84 -13.22 22.51
N ARG A 390 -48.15 -13.63 21.27
CA ARG A 390 -49.48 -13.42 20.66
C ARG A 390 -50.57 -14.38 21.17
N GLY A 391 -50.19 -15.60 21.57
CA GLY A 391 -51.11 -16.56 22.17
C GLY A 391 -51.58 -16.15 23.56
N ASP A 392 -50.66 -15.64 24.38
CA ASP A 392 -50.92 -15.26 25.78
C ASP A 392 -51.72 -13.94 25.90
N ARG A 393 -51.52 -12.99 24.97
CA ARG A 393 -52.27 -11.69 24.99
C ARG A 393 -53.74 -11.86 24.55
N THR A 394 -54.08 -12.87 23.80
CA THR A 394 -55.49 -13.12 23.41
C THR A 394 -56.28 -13.73 24.55
N ASP A 395 -55.67 -14.52 25.40
CA ASP A 395 -56.32 -15.12 26.58
C ASP A 395 -56.43 -14.14 27.77
N GLU A 396 -55.43 -13.24 28.00
CA GLU A 396 -55.52 -12.17 28.96
C GLU A 396 -56.57 -11.08 28.60
N ALA A 397 -56.67 -10.73 27.33
CA ALA A 397 -57.66 -9.78 26.85
C ALA A 397 -59.09 -10.33 26.97
N SER A 398 -59.28 -11.66 26.81
CA SER A 398 -60.56 -12.33 27.01
C SER A 398 -60.96 -12.39 28.48
N SER A 399 -60.03 -12.69 29.39
CA SER A 399 -60.25 -12.77 30.81
C SER A 399 -60.51 -11.37 31.43
N ALA A 400 -59.76 -10.30 31.03
CA ALA A 400 -59.97 -8.92 31.46
C ALA A 400 -61.33 -8.36 30.97
N SER A 401 -61.80 -8.72 29.79
CA SER A 401 -63.12 -8.34 29.30
C SER A 401 -64.28 -8.99 30.09
N LYS A 402 -64.15 -10.24 30.55
CA LYS A 402 -65.11 -10.91 31.42
C LYS A 402 -65.14 -10.30 32.82
N ALA A 403 -63.98 -9.96 33.41
CA ALA A 403 -63.87 -9.31 34.70
C ALA A 403 -64.46 -7.89 34.72
N SER A 404 -64.27 -7.11 33.66
CA SER A 404 -64.85 -5.75 33.52
C SER A 404 -66.37 -5.77 33.35
N ARG A 405 -66.96 -6.78 32.72
CA ARG A 405 -68.41 -6.95 32.62
C ARG A 405 -69.03 -7.33 33.98
N ALA A 406 -68.34 -8.20 34.79
CA ALA A 406 -68.80 -8.57 36.12
C ALA A 406 -68.77 -7.40 37.09
N ALA A 407 -67.71 -6.55 37.03
CA ALA A 407 -67.58 -5.33 37.86
C ALA A 407 -68.65 -4.28 37.53
N ARG A 408 -69.04 -4.09 36.29
CA ARG A 408 -70.12 -3.19 35.88
C ARG A 408 -71.54 -3.67 36.27
N ALA A 409 -71.73 -4.94 36.43
CA ALA A 409 -72.99 -5.50 36.94
C ALA A 409 -73.17 -5.29 38.46
N ALA A 410 -72.04 -5.27 39.22
CA ALA A 410 -72.02 -5.07 40.64
C ALA A 410 -72.22 -3.57 41.11
N SER A 411 -71.87 -2.62 40.21
CA SER A 411 -71.90 -1.18 40.50
C SER A 411 -73.27 -0.53 40.25
N ARG A 412 -74.29 -1.24 39.72
CA ARG A 412 -75.63 -0.72 39.44
C ARG A 412 -76.61 -0.86 40.60
N GLY A 413 -76.18 -1.31 41.82
CA GLY A 413 -77.04 -1.62 42.96
C GLY A 413 -76.86 -0.78 44.17
N ARG A 414 -76.23 0.38 44.16
CA ARG A 414 -76.14 1.19 45.39
C ARG A 414 -76.26 2.68 45.12
N ALA A 415 -77.36 3.27 45.38
CA ALA A 415 -77.63 4.75 45.46
C ALA A 415 -77.37 5.29 46.86
N PRO A 416 -77.42 6.63 47.09
CA PRO A 416 -76.39 7.39 47.77
C PRO A 416 -76.82 7.88 49.16
N ASP A 417 -75.85 8.29 49.97
CA ASP A 417 -76.15 9.25 51.10
C ASP A 417 -74.88 10.01 51.53
N GLY A 418 -75.05 11.36 51.62
CA GLY A 418 -74.52 12.20 52.66
C GLY A 418 -73.18 12.90 52.50
N ASP A 419 -73.24 14.16 52.09
CA ASP A 419 -72.36 15.32 52.36
C ASP A 419 -72.02 15.54 53.88
N PRO A 420 -71.22 16.56 54.37
CA PRO A 420 -70.16 17.46 53.85
C PRO A 420 -69.00 17.75 54.85
N HIS A 421 -68.22 18.74 54.54
CA HIS A 421 -67.28 19.60 55.28
C HIS A 421 -65.77 19.48 54.97
N ALA A 422 -65.29 20.41 54.20
CA ALA A 422 -64.51 21.63 54.56
C ALA A 422 -63.10 21.44 55.09
N LYS A 423 -62.10 21.94 54.34
CA LYS A 423 -61.17 23.07 54.65
C LYS A 423 -59.84 22.95 53.95
N GLU A 424 -59.58 23.93 53.14
CA GLU A 424 -58.22 24.49 52.87
C GLU A 424 -57.59 24.99 54.20
N PRO A 425 -56.32 25.41 54.35
CA PRO A 425 -55.48 26.09 53.33
C PRO A 425 -53.95 25.86 53.43
N THR A 426 -53.26 26.40 52.43
CA THR A 426 -51.95 27.13 52.39
C THR A 426 -50.70 26.53 53.07
N GLN A 427 -49.69 26.29 52.38
CA GLN A 427 -48.46 27.11 52.05
C GLN A 427 -47.69 26.51 50.94
#